data_b7ff549343b021fd7378df1d3c2b003d
#
_entry.id   b7ff549343b021fd7378df1d3c2b003d
#
_cell.length_a   1.000
_cell.length_b   1.000
_cell.length_c   1.000
_cell.angle_alpha   90.00
_cell.angle_beta   90.00
_cell.angle_gamma   90.00
#
_symmetry.space_group_name_H-M   'P 1'
#
loop_
_entity.id
_entity.type
_entity.pdbx_description
1 polymer ?
#
loop_
_entity_poly.entity_id
_entity_poly.type
_entity_poly.pdbx_seq_one_letter_code
_entity_poly.pdbx_strand_id
1 'polypeptide(L)'
;MTIKSYSKQDTSIIKGFAILCICLHNFLHWIPPYTGENEFYFSSNCINNFFEKIASQPSELVNILFTYLGHYGVQIFIFISGFGLTLSMLKHHKTWLHFIVDRLKKLYPLLITAILFYILFTIFIYSKFPSEMQFKELGYKLLFIHTLLPYQGLSINGPWWFFGLIFQFYLVFPVLFYIIKKYNVKAFLIICLCSYAWSFASLYYLPNVFEVYYFQNFPAHLPEFCFGILLALNKDKKLNNIFFFIALALFCLGNYYQIFFPFTFLAITIISVFTYQCLKNIQINKTLLRKSLIFFGNISMTLFAVHGFLRNPFVKLSDTILNSPLGHLTTAILFLIAAVIISLAANYVYNFFVALFDKIKLPEKHNKTFLIISRTLQVALIILSSYILIYFINQNNFDNVKKYSDYESVENISISSTKEYSDITKVHIDKRSKKLKIEGYLDIKKDTDSKLPPLVLDIKGILWKELKLTETNVTSDFNTYSFDYEYACPFINNLKNKDIKLYFWNKDKTNFEYRNVSFSISTN
;
A
#
# COMPACT_ATOMS: atom_id res chain seq x y z
N MET A 1 30.58 13.42 -2.22
CA MET A 1 30.71 12.20 -1.39
C MET A 1 30.95 10.99 -2.29
N THR A 2 31.95 10.16 -2.02
CA THR A 2 32.18 8.92 -2.79
C THR A 2 31.31 7.82 -2.20
N ILE A 3 30.40 7.25 -2.98
CA ILE A 3 29.62 6.10 -2.55
C ILE A 3 30.53 4.88 -2.62
N LYS A 4 31.08 4.48 -1.48
CA LYS A 4 31.79 3.19 -1.39
C LYS A 4 30.78 2.07 -1.67
N SER A 5 31.20 1.02 -2.36
CA SER A 5 30.34 -0.13 -2.64
C SER A 5 29.74 -0.68 -1.33
N TYR A 6 28.43 -0.98 -1.36
CA TYR A 6 27.76 -1.60 -0.22
C TYR A 6 28.18 -3.07 -0.08
N SER A 7 28.72 -3.44 1.06
CA SER A 7 28.93 -4.83 1.44
C SER A 7 27.61 -5.53 1.78
N LYS A 8 27.63 -6.84 1.91
CA LYS A 8 26.48 -7.61 2.41
C LYS A 8 26.04 -7.17 3.80
N GLN A 9 27.00 -6.79 4.66
CA GLN A 9 26.68 -6.27 5.99
C GLN A 9 26.04 -4.89 5.94
N ASP A 10 26.50 -4.00 5.04
CA ASP A 10 25.90 -2.68 4.86
C ASP A 10 24.41 -2.81 4.45
N THR A 11 24.12 -3.68 3.50
CA THR A 11 22.73 -3.92 3.10
C THR A 11 21.88 -4.54 4.21
N SER A 12 22.47 -5.37 5.10
CA SER A 12 21.75 -5.89 6.27
C SER A 12 21.46 -4.80 7.29
N ILE A 13 22.40 -3.89 7.56
CA ILE A 13 22.18 -2.75 8.46
C ILE A 13 21.03 -1.87 7.95
N ILE A 14 21.07 -1.51 6.66
CA ILE A 14 20.05 -0.65 6.05
C ILE A 14 18.68 -1.33 6.11
N LYS A 15 18.59 -2.63 5.78
CA LYS A 15 17.36 -3.42 5.92
C LYS A 15 16.86 -3.49 7.36
N GLY A 16 17.78 -3.63 8.32
CA GLY A 16 17.44 -3.68 9.74
C GLY A 16 16.81 -2.38 10.24
N PHE A 17 17.35 -1.24 9.84
CA PHE A 17 16.74 0.04 10.11
C PHE A 17 15.35 0.16 9.44
N ALA A 18 15.28 -0.15 8.15
CA ALA A 18 14.04 -0.03 7.37
C ALA A 18 12.91 -0.92 7.93
N ILE A 19 13.21 -2.17 8.31
CA ILE A 19 12.17 -3.08 8.86
C ILE A 19 11.68 -2.61 10.23
N LEU A 20 12.54 -2.04 11.06
CA LEU A 20 12.13 -1.46 12.34
C LEU A 20 11.19 -0.27 12.12
N CYS A 21 11.51 0.63 11.18
CA CYS A 21 10.63 1.73 10.80
C CYS A 21 9.25 1.21 10.33
N ILE A 22 9.23 0.21 9.46
CA ILE A 22 7.98 -0.38 8.94
C ILE A 22 7.16 -1.03 10.05
N CYS A 23 7.77 -1.84 10.91
CA CYS A 23 7.06 -2.51 12.00
C CYS A 23 6.47 -1.52 12.99
N LEU A 24 7.24 -0.52 13.40
CA LEU A 24 6.78 0.53 14.33
C LEU A 24 5.71 1.40 13.68
N HIS A 25 5.85 1.79 12.41
CA HIS A 25 4.81 2.48 11.68
C HIS A 25 3.49 1.69 11.67
N ASN A 26 3.55 0.44 11.21
CA ASN A 26 2.37 -0.43 11.09
C ASN A 26 1.68 -0.75 12.43
N PHE A 27 2.32 -0.46 13.54
CA PHE A 27 1.73 -0.57 14.87
C PHE A 27 1.25 0.79 15.38
N LEU A 28 2.12 1.79 15.39
CA LEU A 28 1.88 3.08 16.05
C LEU A 28 0.84 3.94 15.31
N HIS A 29 0.66 3.79 14.00
CA HIS A 29 -0.37 4.54 13.30
C HIS A 29 -1.82 4.14 13.69
N TRP A 30 -2.00 3.04 14.42
CA TRP A 30 -3.27 2.60 14.99
C TRP A 30 -3.51 3.11 16.41
N ILE A 31 -2.56 3.83 16.97
CA ILE A 31 -2.57 4.32 18.35
C ILE A 31 -2.57 5.85 18.35
N PRO A 32 -3.37 6.51 19.24
CA PRO A 32 -3.31 7.97 19.39
C PRO A 32 -1.89 8.44 19.79
N PRO A 33 -1.48 9.67 19.39
CA PRO A 33 -2.23 10.61 18.58
C PRO A 33 -2.14 10.30 17.08
N TYR A 34 -3.27 10.24 16.41
CA TYR A 34 -3.32 9.96 14.97
C TYR A 34 -2.88 11.18 14.17
N THR A 35 -1.85 11.01 13.32
CA THR A 35 -1.39 12.06 12.40
C THR A 35 -1.92 11.85 10.98
N GLY A 36 -2.17 10.61 10.59
CA GLY A 36 -2.25 10.20 9.20
C GLY A 36 -0.87 10.18 8.56
N GLU A 37 -0.76 9.67 7.34
CA GLU A 37 0.46 9.60 6.55
C GLU A 37 0.19 9.74 5.06
N ASN A 38 1.19 10.23 4.31
CA ASN A 38 1.15 10.34 2.85
C ASN A 38 1.86 9.13 2.22
N GLU A 39 1.23 7.95 2.26
CA GLU A 39 1.78 6.70 1.70
C GLU A 39 1.16 6.36 0.34
N PHE A 40 -0.16 6.17 0.28
CA PHE A 40 -0.87 5.76 -0.94
C PHE A 40 -1.68 6.86 -1.58
N TYR A 41 -1.89 7.95 -0.89
CA TYR A 41 -2.58 9.15 -1.33
C TYR A 41 -1.96 10.37 -0.65
N PHE A 42 -2.26 11.55 -1.15
CA PHE A 42 -1.79 12.81 -0.58
C PHE A 42 -2.91 13.50 0.22
N SER A 43 -2.56 13.98 1.41
CA SER A 43 -3.37 14.94 2.16
C SER A 43 -2.48 15.91 2.91
N SER A 44 -2.69 17.21 2.69
CA SER A 44 -1.98 18.27 3.44
C SER A 44 -2.30 18.25 4.93
N ASN A 45 -3.45 17.67 5.32
CA ASN A 45 -3.81 17.54 6.73
C ASN A 45 -2.83 16.63 7.49
N CYS A 46 -2.23 15.63 6.84
CA CYS A 46 -1.29 14.73 7.49
C CYS A 46 -0.06 15.47 8.04
N ILE A 47 0.56 16.36 7.24
CA ILE A 47 1.72 17.13 7.69
C ILE A 47 1.33 18.20 8.74
N ASN A 48 0.15 18.82 8.58
CA ASN A 48 -0.35 19.78 9.55
C ASN A 48 -0.61 19.12 10.91
N ASN A 49 -1.29 17.95 10.91
CA ASN A 49 -1.51 17.15 12.12
C ASN A 49 -0.18 16.72 12.75
N PHE A 50 0.80 16.33 11.93
CA PHE A 50 2.12 15.94 12.43
C PHE A 50 2.75 17.03 13.27
N PHE A 51 2.82 18.27 12.78
CA PHE A 51 3.39 19.39 13.55
C PHE A 51 2.50 19.83 14.72
N GLU A 52 1.18 19.84 14.54
CA GLU A 52 0.24 20.14 15.62
C GLU A 52 0.41 19.15 16.78
N LYS A 53 0.50 17.84 16.48
CA LYS A 53 0.65 16.82 17.53
C LYS A 53 2.02 16.88 18.21
N ILE A 54 3.10 17.19 17.48
CA ILE A 54 4.41 17.42 18.11
C ILE A 54 4.34 18.58 19.10
N ALA A 55 3.65 19.67 18.76
CA ALA A 55 3.53 20.84 19.61
C ALA A 55 2.61 20.60 20.81
N SER A 56 1.46 19.92 20.62
CA SER A 56 0.45 19.71 21.67
C SER A 56 0.73 18.49 22.55
N GLN A 57 1.42 17.48 22.04
CA GLN A 57 1.69 16.21 22.75
C GLN A 57 3.15 15.77 22.61
N PRO A 58 4.13 16.56 23.11
CA PRO A 58 5.57 16.27 22.94
C PRO A 58 6.03 14.97 23.62
N SER A 59 5.29 14.47 24.61
CA SER A 59 5.52 13.16 25.24
C SER A 59 5.29 11.98 24.31
N GLU A 60 4.51 12.16 23.22
CA GLU A 60 4.24 11.17 22.17
C GLU A 60 5.18 11.30 20.96
N LEU A 61 6.27 12.05 21.07
CA LEU A 61 7.17 12.33 19.92
C LEU A 61 7.59 11.07 19.16
N VAL A 62 7.91 9.98 19.86
CA VAL A 62 8.35 8.71 19.24
C VAL A 62 7.21 8.11 18.42
N ASN A 63 6.00 8.07 18.99
CA ASN A 63 4.81 7.60 18.31
C ASN A 63 4.54 8.45 17.05
N ILE A 64 4.48 9.76 17.19
CA ILE A 64 4.23 10.71 16.10
C ILE A 64 5.24 10.55 14.95
N LEU A 65 6.54 10.43 15.27
CA LEU A 65 7.59 10.25 14.27
C LEU A 65 7.42 8.95 13.47
N PHE A 66 7.19 7.83 14.15
CA PHE A 66 7.02 6.56 13.44
C PHE A 66 5.68 6.46 12.71
N THR A 67 4.60 7.03 13.25
CA THR A 67 3.31 7.10 12.58
C THR A 67 3.42 7.83 11.25
N TYR A 68 4.12 8.97 11.21
CA TYR A 68 4.20 9.78 10.00
C TYR A 68 5.32 9.37 9.04
N LEU A 69 6.53 9.06 9.56
CA LEU A 69 7.72 8.82 8.73
C LEU A 69 8.07 7.34 8.53
N GLY A 70 7.55 6.44 9.37
CA GLY A 70 8.05 5.06 9.38
C GLY A 70 7.73 4.26 8.12
N HIS A 71 6.66 4.58 7.39
CA HIS A 71 6.30 3.95 6.12
C HIS A 71 7.38 4.11 5.04
N TYR A 72 8.20 5.18 5.10
CA TYR A 72 9.30 5.38 4.17
C TYR A 72 10.40 4.31 4.24
N GLY A 73 10.38 3.44 5.23
CA GLY A 73 11.20 2.22 5.24
C GLY A 73 10.97 1.32 4.02
N VAL A 74 9.78 1.38 3.40
CA VAL A 74 9.44 0.60 2.19
C VAL A 74 10.28 1.05 1.00
N GLN A 75 10.50 2.35 0.80
CA GLN A 75 11.31 2.89 -0.30
C GLN A 75 12.76 2.41 -0.22
N ILE A 76 13.28 2.26 1.01
CA ILE A 76 14.60 1.67 1.25
C ILE A 76 14.63 0.20 0.80
N PHE A 77 13.58 -0.58 1.06
CA PHE A 77 13.49 -1.97 0.57
C PHE A 77 13.41 -2.06 -0.95
N ILE A 78 12.65 -1.16 -1.59
CA ILE A 78 12.55 -1.07 -3.05
C ILE A 78 13.92 -0.76 -3.67
N PHE A 79 14.62 0.25 -3.14
CA PHE A 79 15.97 0.61 -3.56
C PHE A 79 16.96 -0.56 -3.42
N ILE A 80 17.01 -1.21 -2.24
CA ILE A 80 17.91 -2.34 -1.97
C ILE A 80 17.57 -3.51 -2.89
N SER A 81 16.29 -3.71 -3.25
CA SER A 81 15.89 -4.75 -4.19
C SER A 81 16.49 -4.51 -5.56
N GLY A 82 16.34 -3.30 -6.13
CA GLY A 82 16.97 -2.92 -7.40
C GLY A 82 18.49 -3.07 -7.37
N PHE A 83 19.13 -2.62 -6.29
CA PHE A 83 20.57 -2.73 -6.08
C PHE A 83 21.04 -4.20 -6.01
N GLY A 84 20.40 -5.01 -5.17
CA GLY A 84 20.80 -6.41 -4.96
C GLY A 84 20.54 -7.30 -6.16
N LEU A 85 19.41 -7.09 -6.86
CA LEU A 85 19.09 -7.81 -8.09
C LEU A 85 20.12 -7.52 -9.18
N THR A 86 20.59 -6.27 -9.28
CA THR A 86 21.62 -5.87 -10.24
C THR A 86 22.94 -6.56 -9.95
N LEU A 87 23.39 -6.60 -8.68
CA LEU A 87 24.61 -7.33 -8.31
C LEU A 87 24.51 -8.82 -8.63
N SER A 88 23.34 -9.41 -8.38
CA SER A 88 23.07 -10.82 -8.72
C SER A 88 23.11 -11.07 -10.22
N MET A 89 22.52 -10.18 -11.03
CA MET A 89 22.48 -10.30 -12.50
C MET A 89 23.86 -10.10 -13.12
N LEU A 90 24.69 -9.21 -12.58
CA LEU A 90 26.07 -9.02 -13.00
C LEU A 90 26.94 -10.26 -12.74
N LYS A 91 26.68 -10.97 -11.63
CA LYS A 91 27.43 -12.17 -11.26
C LYS A 91 26.95 -13.41 -12.03
N HIS A 92 25.65 -13.53 -12.29
CA HIS A 92 25.04 -14.70 -12.90
C HIS A 92 24.07 -14.24 -13.99
N HIS A 93 24.55 -14.24 -15.25
CA HIS A 93 23.69 -13.93 -16.39
C HIS A 93 22.58 -14.98 -16.55
N LYS A 94 21.32 -14.56 -16.35
CA LYS A 94 20.13 -15.42 -16.42
C LYS A 94 19.23 -14.96 -17.55
N THR A 95 18.55 -15.91 -18.21
CA THR A 95 17.42 -15.57 -19.07
C THR A 95 16.26 -15.05 -18.21
N TRP A 96 15.33 -14.34 -18.84
CA TRP A 96 14.16 -13.76 -18.14
C TRP A 96 13.40 -14.81 -17.31
N LEU A 97 13.07 -15.96 -17.90
CA LEU A 97 12.30 -17.00 -17.22
C LEU A 97 13.08 -17.67 -16.07
N HIS A 98 14.38 -17.96 -16.25
CA HIS A 98 15.22 -18.46 -15.16
C HIS A 98 15.30 -17.47 -14.00
N PHE A 99 15.42 -16.17 -14.32
CA PHE A 99 15.41 -15.13 -13.30
C PHE A 99 14.08 -15.12 -12.51
N ILE A 100 12.93 -15.12 -13.22
CA ILE A 100 11.60 -15.10 -12.58
C ILE A 100 11.42 -16.31 -11.67
N VAL A 101 11.70 -17.52 -12.16
CA VAL A 101 11.53 -18.75 -11.35
C VAL A 101 12.44 -18.72 -10.11
N ASP A 102 13.69 -18.27 -10.25
CA ASP A 102 14.56 -18.11 -9.08
C ASP A 102 14.06 -17.10 -8.05
N ARG A 103 13.31 -16.08 -8.48
CA ARG A 103 12.66 -15.13 -7.58
C ARG A 103 11.43 -15.74 -6.94
N LEU A 104 10.61 -16.47 -7.70
CA LEU A 104 9.43 -17.17 -7.20
C LEU A 104 9.77 -18.25 -6.17
N LYS A 105 10.88 -18.99 -6.38
CA LYS A 105 11.40 -19.96 -5.40
C LYS A 105 11.74 -19.36 -4.02
N LYS A 106 11.88 -18.03 -3.94
CA LYS A 106 12.09 -17.32 -2.67
C LYS A 106 10.84 -16.61 -2.18
N LEU A 107 10.03 -16.11 -3.11
CA LEU A 107 8.85 -15.32 -2.78
C LEU A 107 7.67 -16.19 -2.34
N TYR A 108 7.41 -17.30 -3.06
CA TYR A 108 6.34 -18.24 -2.67
C TYR A 108 6.55 -18.88 -1.30
N PRO A 109 7.73 -19.43 -0.97
CA PRO A 109 7.98 -19.94 0.38
C PRO A 109 7.68 -18.92 1.47
N LEU A 110 8.06 -17.65 1.25
CA LEU A 110 7.80 -16.59 2.22
C LEU A 110 6.30 -16.30 2.35
N LEU A 111 5.58 -16.18 1.24
CA LEU A 111 4.14 -15.91 1.24
C LEU A 111 3.35 -17.07 1.82
N ILE A 112 3.68 -18.32 1.47
CA ILE A 112 3.04 -19.52 2.02
C ILE A 112 3.27 -19.59 3.53
N THR A 113 4.49 -19.34 4.00
CA THR A 113 4.80 -19.27 5.42
C THR A 113 3.96 -18.20 6.11
N ALA A 114 3.87 -17.00 5.54
CA ALA A 114 3.08 -15.90 6.08
C ALA A 114 1.58 -16.25 6.18
N ILE A 115 1.01 -16.86 5.14
CA ILE A 115 -0.39 -17.32 5.12
C ILE A 115 -0.62 -18.41 6.19
N LEU A 116 0.29 -19.36 6.32
CA LEU A 116 0.20 -20.41 7.33
C LEU A 116 0.16 -19.80 8.75
N PHE A 117 1.09 -18.88 9.05
CA PHE A 117 1.11 -18.22 10.36
C PHE A 117 -0.11 -17.32 10.59
N TYR A 118 -0.63 -16.66 9.57
CA TYR A 118 -1.89 -15.90 9.65
C TYR A 118 -3.06 -16.81 10.01
N ILE A 119 -3.23 -17.96 9.34
CA ILE A 119 -4.31 -18.91 9.61
C ILE A 119 -4.20 -19.45 11.04
N LEU A 120 -3.00 -19.87 11.46
CA LEU A 120 -2.76 -20.34 12.83
C LEU A 120 -3.07 -19.24 13.85
N PHE A 121 -2.61 -18.01 13.62
CA PHE A 121 -2.90 -16.87 14.48
C PHE A 121 -4.41 -16.61 14.60
N THR A 122 -5.15 -16.67 13.50
CA THR A 122 -6.60 -16.46 13.49
C THR A 122 -7.33 -17.54 14.27
N ILE A 123 -6.90 -18.79 14.16
CA ILE A 123 -7.47 -19.92 14.90
C ILE A 123 -7.16 -19.80 16.41
N PHE A 124 -5.89 -19.59 16.78
CA PHE A 124 -5.47 -19.63 18.19
C PHE A 124 -5.89 -18.37 18.97
N ILE A 125 -5.86 -17.18 18.34
CA ILE A 125 -6.15 -15.93 19.04
C ILE A 125 -7.63 -15.56 18.98
N TYR A 126 -8.30 -15.81 17.84
CA TYR A 126 -9.69 -15.42 17.63
C TYR A 126 -10.68 -16.59 17.64
N SER A 127 -10.20 -17.84 17.77
CA SER A 127 -11.01 -19.05 17.67
C SER A 127 -11.88 -19.09 16.41
N LYS A 128 -11.36 -18.53 15.30
CA LYS A 128 -12.05 -18.39 14.01
C LYS A 128 -11.22 -18.98 12.89
N PHE A 129 -11.88 -19.72 12.01
CA PHE A 129 -11.29 -20.15 10.74
C PHE A 129 -11.54 -19.07 9.67
N PRO A 130 -10.62 -18.85 8.72
CA PRO A 130 -10.84 -17.88 7.66
C PRO A 130 -12.14 -18.15 6.88
N SER A 131 -12.89 -17.11 6.58
CA SER A 131 -14.12 -17.20 5.79
C SER A 131 -13.83 -17.51 4.32
N GLU A 132 -14.85 -17.94 3.57
CA GLU A 132 -14.75 -18.16 2.12
C GLU A 132 -14.21 -16.91 1.38
N MET A 133 -14.67 -15.72 1.80
CA MET A 133 -14.19 -14.47 1.23
C MET A 133 -12.69 -14.27 1.50
N GLN A 134 -12.22 -14.54 2.72
CA GLN A 134 -10.80 -14.44 3.06
C GLN A 134 -9.96 -15.45 2.28
N PHE A 135 -10.46 -16.67 2.02
CA PHE A 135 -9.77 -17.62 1.14
C PHE A 135 -9.65 -17.11 -0.30
N LYS A 136 -10.69 -16.47 -0.82
CA LYS A 136 -10.65 -15.82 -2.15
C LYS A 136 -9.59 -14.71 -2.19
N GLU A 137 -9.53 -13.87 -1.16
CA GLU A 137 -8.53 -12.81 -1.02
C GLU A 137 -7.10 -13.37 -0.90
N LEU A 138 -6.91 -14.47 -0.16
CA LEU A 138 -5.64 -15.20 -0.11
C LEU A 138 -5.24 -15.74 -1.48
N GLY A 139 -6.20 -16.20 -2.27
CA GLY A 139 -5.99 -16.60 -3.67
C GLY A 139 -5.46 -15.45 -4.53
N TYR A 140 -6.00 -14.25 -4.39
CA TYR A 140 -5.49 -13.07 -5.10
C TYR A 140 -4.05 -12.72 -4.70
N LYS A 141 -3.69 -12.92 -3.41
CA LYS A 141 -2.32 -12.72 -2.95
C LYS A 141 -1.37 -13.79 -3.47
N LEU A 142 -1.79 -15.05 -3.53
CA LEU A 142 -0.99 -16.13 -4.12
C LEU A 142 -0.74 -15.92 -5.62
N LEU A 143 -1.66 -15.27 -6.33
CA LEU A 143 -1.49 -14.89 -7.73
C LEU A 143 -0.74 -13.56 -7.91
N PHE A 144 -0.41 -12.84 -6.83
CA PHE A 144 0.21 -11.51 -6.83
C PHE A 144 -0.57 -10.42 -7.59
N ILE A 145 -1.89 -10.61 -7.77
CA ILE A 145 -2.76 -9.66 -8.51
C ILE A 145 -3.56 -8.73 -7.60
N HIS A 146 -3.49 -8.91 -6.28
CA HIS A 146 -4.30 -8.17 -5.31
C HIS A 146 -4.11 -6.65 -5.37
N THR A 147 -2.92 -6.14 -5.71
CA THR A 147 -2.68 -4.69 -5.87
C THR A 147 -3.27 -4.12 -7.16
N LEU A 148 -3.69 -4.97 -8.09
CA LEU A 148 -4.36 -4.60 -9.33
C LEU A 148 -5.89 -4.70 -9.23
N LEU A 149 -6.40 -5.15 -8.10
CA LEU A 149 -7.83 -5.33 -7.87
C LEU A 149 -8.33 -4.29 -6.86
N PRO A 150 -9.48 -3.65 -7.10
CA PRO A 150 -10.08 -2.68 -6.18
C PRO A 150 -10.20 -3.25 -4.77
N TYR A 151 -9.83 -2.44 -3.77
CA TYR A 151 -9.89 -2.75 -2.33
C TYR A 151 -9.12 -3.99 -1.88
N GLN A 152 -8.42 -4.70 -2.79
CA GLN A 152 -7.72 -5.95 -2.46
C GLN A 152 -6.26 -5.75 -2.02
N GLY A 153 -5.68 -4.60 -2.31
CA GLY A 153 -4.28 -4.31 -1.98
C GLY A 153 -3.96 -4.52 -0.51
N LEU A 154 -4.77 -3.95 0.38
CA LEU A 154 -4.59 -4.00 1.84
C LEU A 154 -5.43 -5.09 2.54
N SER A 155 -6.22 -5.90 1.80
CA SER A 155 -7.05 -6.96 2.39
C SER A 155 -6.23 -7.96 3.19
N ILE A 156 -6.84 -8.60 4.20
CA ILE A 156 -6.24 -9.60 5.11
C ILE A 156 -5.13 -9.02 5.99
N ASN A 157 -4.07 -8.53 5.38
CA ASN A 157 -2.91 -7.99 6.07
C ASN A 157 -2.30 -6.86 5.25
N GLY A 158 -2.44 -5.61 5.72
CA GLY A 158 -2.02 -4.41 5.00
C GLY A 158 -0.64 -4.53 4.37
N PRO A 159 0.43 -4.82 5.13
CA PRO A 159 1.79 -4.90 4.58
C PRO A 159 1.98 -5.85 3.40
N TRP A 160 1.08 -6.81 3.17
CA TRP A 160 1.25 -7.78 2.08
C TRP A 160 1.06 -7.21 0.67
N TRP A 161 0.61 -5.95 0.55
CA TRP A 161 0.63 -5.26 -0.76
C TRP A 161 2.01 -5.29 -1.43
N PHE A 162 3.08 -5.27 -0.62
CA PHE A 162 4.45 -5.31 -1.10
C PHE A 162 4.80 -6.60 -1.86
N PHE A 163 4.14 -7.73 -1.58
CA PHE A 163 4.35 -8.98 -2.34
C PHE A 163 3.93 -8.82 -3.81
N GLY A 164 2.81 -8.13 -4.05
CA GLY A 164 2.36 -7.78 -5.41
C GLY A 164 3.36 -6.84 -6.09
N LEU A 165 3.76 -5.77 -5.41
CA LEU A 165 4.72 -4.79 -5.91
C LEU A 165 6.06 -5.44 -6.30
N ILE A 166 6.67 -6.23 -5.41
CA ILE A 166 7.99 -6.81 -5.68
C ILE A 166 7.93 -7.86 -6.79
N PHE A 167 6.82 -8.60 -6.92
CA PHE A 167 6.60 -9.50 -8.04
C PHE A 167 6.51 -8.75 -9.36
N GLN A 168 5.79 -7.63 -9.42
CA GLN A 168 5.75 -6.75 -10.60
C GLN A 168 7.16 -6.28 -10.97
N PHE A 169 7.97 -5.86 -10.00
CA PHE A 169 9.37 -5.51 -10.25
C PHE A 169 10.19 -6.68 -10.79
N TYR A 170 9.97 -7.91 -10.32
CA TYR A 170 10.69 -9.06 -10.87
C TYR A 170 10.38 -9.26 -12.37
N LEU A 171 9.13 -9.03 -12.79
CA LEU A 171 8.74 -9.16 -14.20
C LEU A 171 9.47 -8.15 -15.11
N VAL A 172 9.60 -6.90 -14.66
CA VAL A 172 10.18 -5.81 -15.47
C VAL A 172 11.68 -5.62 -15.27
N PHE A 173 12.27 -6.11 -14.17
CA PHE A 173 13.67 -5.88 -13.81
C PHE A 173 14.67 -6.23 -14.91
N PRO A 174 14.62 -7.39 -15.60
CA PRO A 174 15.61 -7.70 -16.62
C PRO A 174 15.65 -6.65 -17.74
N VAL A 175 14.49 -6.12 -18.14
CA VAL A 175 14.39 -5.06 -19.15
C VAL A 175 15.00 -3.77 -18.62
N LEU A 176 14.61 -3.34 -17.42
CA LEU A 176 15.16 -2.14 -16.77
C LEU A 176 16.69 -2.24 -16.61
N PHE A 177 17.19 -3.40 -16.17
CA PHE A 177 18.62 -3.65 -16.02
C PHE A 177 19.37 -3.47 -17.33
N TYR A 178 18.91 -4.08 -18.44
CA TYR A 178 19.60 -3.97 -19.73
C TYR A 178 19.53 -2.56 -20.31
N ILE A 179 18.42 -1.85 -20.17
CA ILE A 179 18.26 -0.47 -20.63
C ILE A 179 19.19 0.47 -19.83
N ILE A 180 19.19 0.38 -18.50
CA ILE A 180 20.05 1.23 -17.66
C ILE A 180 21.52 0.86 -17.83
N LYS A 181 21.85 -0.43 -17.98
CA LYS A 181 23.23 -0.87 -18.27
C LYS A 181 23.75 -0.27 -19.59
N LYS A 182 22.90 -0.16 -20.62
CA LYS A 182 23.27 0.36 -21.94
C LYS A 182 23.34 1.89 -21.97
N TYR A 183 22.34 2.58 -21.39
CA TYR A 183 22.18 4.03 -21.54
C TYR A 183 22.44 4.82 -20.26
N ASN A 184 22.75 4.14 -19.15
CA ASN A 184 23.13 4.69 -17.83
C ASN A 184 22.15 5.77 -17.34
N VAL A 185 22.66 6.95 -16.97
CA VAL A 185 21.87 8.06 -16.40
C VAL A 185 20.76 8.52 -17.36
N LYS A 186 20.98 8.50 -18.68
CA LYS A 186 19.96 8.90 -19.66
C LYS A 186 18.71 8.01 -19.55
N ALA A 187 18.89 6.69 -19.49
CA ALA A 187 17.77 5.76 -19.30
C ALA A 187 17.07 5.98 -17.97
N PHE A 188 17.82 6.15 -16.89
CA PHE A 188 17.27 6.43 -15.56
C PHE A 188 16.37 7.67 -15.58
N LEU A 189 16.82 8.78 -16.17
CA LEU A 189 16.04 10.02 -16.25
C LEU A 189 14.74 9.84 -17.06
N ILE A 190 14.80 9.12 -18.20
CA ILE A 190 13.60 8.84 -19.01
C ILE A 190 12.60 7.96 -18.22
N ILE A 191 13.08 6.92 -17.54
CA ILE A 191 12.23 6.07 -16.71
C ILE A 191 11.59 6.86 -15.57
N CYS A 192 12.35 7.74 -14.91
CA CYS A 192 11.80 8.64 -13.89
C CYS A 192 10.72 9.56 -14.47
N LEU A 193 10.95 10.15 -15.64
CA LEU A 193 9.95 11.00 -16.32
C LEU A 193 8.67 10.23 -16.62
N CYS A 194 8.76 9.01 -17.16
CA CYS A 194 7.60 8.16 -17.41
C CYS A 194 6.86 7.78 -16.11
N SER A 195 7.61 7.47 -15.05
CA SER A 195 7.05 7.18 -13.72
C SER A 195 6.29 8.37 -13.13
N TYR A 196 6.87 9.56 -13.20
CA TYR A 196 6.22 10.77 -12.69
C TYR A 196 5.02 11.17 -13.54
N ALA A 197 5.10 11.03 -14.87
CA ALA A 197 3.94 11.24 -15.74
C ALA A 197 2.79 10.29 -15.38
N TRP A 198 3.08 9.02 -15.12
CA TRP A 198 2.11 8.04 -14.61
C TRP A 198 1.54 8.45 -13.25
N SER A 199 2.38 8.86 -12.30
CA SER A 199 1.96 9.27 -10.96
C SER A 199 1.05 10.50 -11.01
N PHE A 200 1.36 11.49 -11.85
CA PHE A 200 0.50 12.66 -12.06
C PHE A 200 -0.83 12.28 -12.72
N ALA A 201 -0.79 11.44 -13.75
CA ALA A 201 -2.02 10.93 -14.35
C ALA A 201 -2.90 10.22 -13.29
N SER A 202 -2.29 9.43 -12.42
CA SER A 202 -2.99 8.71 -11.35
C SER A 202 -3.58 9.67 -10.30
N LEU A 203 -2.88 10.73 -9.94
CA LEU A 203 -3.35 11.69 -8.92
C LEU A 203 -4.47 12.60 -9.40
N TYR A 204 -4.43 13.01 -10.68
CA TYR A 204 -5.31 14.07 -11.19
C TYR A 204 -6.42 13.58 -12.12
N TYR A 205 -6.21 12.46 -12.83
CA TYR A 205 -7.12 11.99 -13.88
C TYR A 205 -7.75 10.62 -13.60
N LEU A 206 -7.08 9.75 -12.82
CA LEU A 206 -7.51 8.37 -12.63
C LEU A 206 -8.06 8.02 -11.23
N PRO A 207 -8.08 8.93 -10.21
CA PRO A 207 -8.33 8.54 -8.81
C PRO A 207 -9.72 7.94 -8.58
N ASN A 208 -10.72 8.26 -9.41
CA ASN A 208 -12.10 7.84 -9.23
C ASN A 208 -12.48 6.63 -10.09
N VAL A 209 -11.58 6.16 -10.96
CA VAL A 209 -11.95 5.20 -11.99
C VAL A 209 -11.80 3.76 -11.54
N PHE A 210 -10.79 3.44 -10.74
CA PHE A 210 -10.40 2.05 -10.49
C PHE A 210 -10.42 1.62 -9.03
N GLU A 211 -10.56 2.52 -8.08
CA GLU A 211 -10.47 2.23 -6.63
C GLU A 211 -9.24 1.36 -6.26
N VAL A 212 -8.16 1.57 -7.03
CA VAL A 212 -6.87 0.90 -6.86
C VAL A 212 -5.88 1.94 -6.37
N TYR A 213 -5.14 1.62 -5.32
CA TYR A 213 -4.05 2.49 -4.88
C TYR A 213 -2.88 2.41 -5.85
N TYR A 214 -2.73 3.40 -6.73
CA TYR A 214 -1.69 3.42 -7.77
C TYR A 214 -0.29 3.35 -7.18
N PHE A 215 -0.09 3.94 -5.98
CA PHE A 215 1.16 3.88 -5.22
C PHE A 215 1.42 2.52 -4.53
N GLN A 216 0.59 1.50 -4.77
CA GLN A 216 0.90 0.11 -4.44
C GLN A 216 1.49 -0.67 -5.62
N ASN A 217 1.72 -0.03 -6.76
CA ASN A 217 2.14 -0.66 -8.00
C ASN A 217 3.46 -0.10 -8.53
N PHE A 218 4.21 -0.92 -9.28
CA PHE A 218 5.59 -0.64 -9.70
C PHE A 218 5.79 0.66 -10.49
N PRO A 219 4.84 1.18 -11.31
CA PRO A 219 5.10 2.39 -12.09
C PRO A 219 5.40 3.61 -11.21
N ALA A 220 4.76 3.72 -10.05
CA ALA A 220 5.00 4.83 -9.12
C ALA A 220 6.36 4.72 -8.38
N HIS A 221 6.93 3.51 -8.31
CA HIS A 221 8.14 3.19 -7.54
C HIS A 221 9.37 2.89 -8.44
N LEU A 222 9.26 3.15 -9.74
CA LEU A 222 10.39 3.00 -10.67
C LEU A 222 11.61 3.86 -10.30
N PRO A 223 11.46 5.13 -9.84
CA PRO A 223 12.60 5.98 -9.56
C PRO A 223 13.54 5.42 -8.51
N GLU A 224 13.05 5.01 -7.33
CA GLU A 224 13.89 4.47 -6.26
C GLU A 224 14.43 3.07 -6.59
N PHE A 225 13.66 2.24 -7.28
CA PHE A 225 14.13 0.93 -7.74
C PHE A 225 15.26 1.06 -8.77
N CYS A 226 15.06 1.90 -9.79
CA CYS A 226 16.05 2.16 -10.84
C CYS A 226 17.26 2.93 -10.31
N PHE A 227 17.11 3.76 -9.29
CA PHE A 227 18.24 4.37 -8.59
C PHE A 227 19.14 3.30 -7.95
N GLY A 228 18.53 2.24 -7.38
CA GLY A 228 19.26 1.06 -6.91
C GLY A 228 20.05 0.36 -8.02
N ILE A 229 19.44 0.18 -9.21
CA ILE A 229 20.12 -0.38 -10.38
C ILE A 229 21.29 0.52 -10.79
N LEU A 230 21.05 1.82 -10.91
CA LEU A 230 22.06 2.80 -11.34
C LEU A 230 23.27 2.82 -10.41
N LEU A 231 23.04 2.81 -9.09
CA LEU A 231 24.12 2.79 -8.11
C LEU A 231 24.92 1.48 -8.15
N ALA A 232 24.26 0.35 -8.33
CA ALA A 232 24.94 -0.95 -8.44
C ALA A 232 25.82 -1.05 -9.70
N LEU A 233 25.41 -0.40 -10.80
CA LEU A 233 26.18 -0.34 -12.06
C LEU A 233 27.34 0.66 -12.00
N ASN A 234 27.24 1.71 -11.18
CA ASN A 234 28.21 2.80 -11.09
C ASN A 234 28.89 2.82 -9.73
N LYS A 235 29.41 1.68 -9.29
CA LYS A 235 30.20 1.56 -8.05
C LYS A 235 31.34 2.57 -8.05
N ASP A 236 31.58 3.14 -6.88
CA ASP A 236 32.69 4.05 -6.61
C ASP A 236 32.61 5.43 -7.30
N LYS A 237 31.51 5.75 -7.99
CA LYS A 237 31.27 7.12 -8.47
C LYS A 237 30.92 8.06 -7.34
N LYS A 238 31.39 9.30 -7.45
CA LYS A 238 31.05 10.37 -6.49
C LYS A 238 29.64 10.88 -6.79
N LEU A 239 28.75 10.83 -5.79
CA LEU A 239 27.53 11.64 -5.79
C LEU A 239 27.82 13.05 -5.27
N ASN A 240 27.35 14.06 -6.00
CA ASN A 240 27.48 15.44 -5.55
C ASN A 240 26.53 15.66 -4.35
N ASN A 241 27.02 16.33 -3.31
CA ASN A 241 26.23 16.65 -2.12
C ASN A 241 25.00 17.52 -2.43
N ILE A 242 24.99 18.23 -3.55
CA ILE A 242 23.83 19.02 -3.99
C ILE A 242 22.57 18.16 -4.12
N PHE A 243 22.71 16.88 -4.52
CA PHE A 243 21.57 15.96 -4.61
C PHE A 243 20.91 15.66 -3.27
N PHE A 244 21.67 15.72 -2.17
CA PHE A 244 21.09 15.61 -0.83
C PHE A 244 20.18 16.81 -0.51
N PHE A 245 20.65 18.03 -0.79
CA PHE A 245 19.86 19.24 -0.51
C PHE A 245 18.64 19.35 -1.43
N ILE A 246 18.78 18.99 -2.72
CA ILE A 246 17.63 18.91 -3.64
C ILE A 246 16.63 17.87 -3.14
N ALA A 247 17.08 16.70 -2.73
CA ALA A 247 16.22 15.65 -2.21
C ALA A 247 15.51 16.10 -0.91
N LEU A 248 16.24 16.78 0.00
CA LEU A 248 15.64 17.31 1.23
C LEU A 248 14.55 18.35 0.91
N ALA A 249 14.82 19.27 -0.02
CA ALA A 249 13.83 20.25 -0.45
C ALA A 249 12.59 19.59 -1.09
N LEU A 250 12.79 18.63 -2.01
CA LEU A 250 11.69 17.88 -2.64
C LEU A 250 10.90 17.05 -1.64
N PHE A 251 11.56 16.45 -0.65
CA PHE A 251 10.91 15.72 0.42
C PHE A 251 10.01 16.63 1.28
N CYS A 252 10.52 17.79 1.68
CA CYS A 252 9.73 18.77 2.41
C CYS A 252 8.55 19.28 1.57
N LEU A 253 8.79 19.72 0.33
CA LEU A 253 7.74 20.23 -0.56
C LEU A 253 6.68 19.16 -0.84
N GLY A 254 7.07 17.89 -1.02
CA GLY A 254 6.15 16.80 -1.32
C GLY A 254 5.25 16.41 -0.15
N ASN A 255 5.61 16.77 1.09
CA ASN A 255 4.72 16.61 2.24
C ASN A 255 3.70 17.75 2.38
N TYR A 256 3.97 18.94 1.81
CA TYR A 256 3.06 20.09 1.86
C TYR A 256 2.21 20.24 0.60
N TYR A 257 2.72 19.85 -0.57
CA TYR A 257 2.09 20.13 -1.87
C TYR A 257 1.93 18.87 -2.70
N GLN A 258 0.71 18.57 -3.12
CA GLN A 258 0.36 17.37 -3.90
C GLN A 258 1.20 17.21 -5.16
N ILE A 259 1.53 18.32 -5.85
CA ILE A 259 2.35 18.30 -7.07
C ILE A 259 3.76 17.76 -6.84
N PHE A 260 4.31 17.89 -5.63
CA PHE A 260 5.64 17.37 -5.29
C PHE A 260 5.59 15.99 -4.62
N PHE A 261 4.39 15.49 -4.27
CA PHE A 261 4.24 14.22 -3.56
C PHE A 261 4.93 13.02 -4.26
N PRO A 262 4.82 12.81 -5.59
CA PRO A 262 5.49 11.67 -6.24
C PRO A 262 7.01 11.67 -6.12
N PHE A 263 7.62 12.84 -5.90
CA PHE A 263 9.08 12.95 -5.75
C PHE A 263 9.58 12.54 -4.37
N THR A 264 8.71 12.44 -3.36
CA THR A 264 9.08 12.11 -1.98
C THR A 264 9.76 10.74 -1.89
N PHE A 265 9.36 9.77 -2.71
CA PHE A 265 9.85 8.39 -2.65
C PHE A 265 11.33 8.29 -3.07
N LEU A 266 11.70 8.89 -4.20
CA LEU A 266 13.10 8.98 -4.59
C LEU A 266 13.89 9.89 -3.65
N ALA A 267 13.29 11.00 -3.21
CA ALA A 267 13.94 11.96 -2.34
C ALA A 267 14.38 11.32 -1.01
N ILE A 268 13.47 10.64 -0.31
CA ILE A 268 13.81 9.96 0.96
C ILE A 268 14.82 8.83 0.75
N THR A 269 14.78 8.16 -0.42
CA THR A 269 15.78 7.14 -0.77
C THR A 269 17.18 7.77 -0.91
N ILE A 270 17.30 8.90 -1.60
CA ILE A 270 18.58 9.64 -1.72
C ILE A 270 19.06 10.10 -0.35
N ILE A 271 18.18 10.70 0.45
CA ILE A 271 18.51 11.14 1.83
C ILE A 271 19.04 9.95 2.64
N SER A 272 18.36 8.79 2.58
CA SER A 272 18.76 7.58 3.32
C SER A 272 20.13 7.06 2.87
N VAL A 273 20.44 7.10 1.57
CA VAL A 273 21.75 6.72 1.02
C VAL A 273 22.84 7.64 1.55
N PHE A 274 22.65 8.95 1.53
CA PHE A 274 23.61 9.92 2.06
C PHE A 274 23.79 9.78 3.56
N THR A 275 22.70 9.68 4.32
CA THR A 275 22.73 9.51 5.79
C THR A 275 23.50 8.24 6.16
N TYR A 276 23.22 7.12 5.50
CA TYR A 276 23.95 5.89 5.76
C TYR A 276 25.46 6.01 5.49
N GLN A 277 25.87 6.67 4.39
CA GLN A 277 27.27 6.88 4.07
C GLN A 277 27.97 7.79 5.10
N CYS A 278 27.28 8.81 5.60
CA CYS A 278 27.81 9.64 6.70
C CYS A 278 28.02 8.81 7.97
N LEU A 279 27.02 8.03 8.38
CA LEU A 279 27.10 7.17 9.56
C LEU A 279 28.19 6.09 9.43
N LYS A 280 28.38 5.54 8.23
CA LYS A 280 29.45 4.58 7.95
C LYS A 280 30.85 5.17 8.17
N ASN A 281 31.03 6.46 7.88
CA ASN A 281 32.30 7.15 8.06
C ASN A 281 32.62 7.45 9.53
N ILE A 282 31.62 7.54 10.42
CA ILE A 282 31.74 7.83 11.85
C ILE A 282 32.16 6.59 12.68
N GLN A 283 32.57 5.50 12.04
CA GLN A 283 33.07 4.27 12.69
C GLN A 283 32.15 3.67 13.79
N ILE A 284 30.84 3.64 13.60
CA ILE A 284 29.92 2.91 14.49
C ILE A 284 30.18 1.38 14.44
N ASN A 285 31.43 1.01 14.21
CA ASN A 285 31.81 -0.30 13.68
C ASN A 285 31.74 -1.48 14.67
N LYS A 286 31.55 -1.27 15.99
CA LYS A 286 31.55 -2.37 16.97
C LYS A 286 30.45 -2.26 18.03
N THR A 287 29.47 -1.41 17.87
CA THR A 287 28.43 -1.14 18.86
C THR A 287 27.33 -2.21 18.84
N LEU A 288 26.63 -2.35 19.98
CA LEU A 288 25.42 -3.17 20.11
C LEU A 288 24.38 -2.82 19.03
N LEU A 289 24.21 -1.53 18.73
CA LEU A 289 23.32 -1.02 17.70
C LEU A 289 23.59 -1.65 16.32
N ARG A 290 24.87 -1.71 15.90
CA ARG A 290 25.23 -2.35 14.63
C ARG A 290 24.87 -3.84 14.58
N LYS A 291 25.15 -4.57 15.67
CA LYS A 291 24.80 -5.99 15.78
C LYS A 291 23.27 -6.19 15.70
N SER A 292 22.51 -5.35 16.41
CA SER A 292 21.05 -5.38 16.40
C SER A 292 20.50 -5.09 15.01
N LEU A 293 20.99 -4.05 14.31
CA LEU A 293 20.54 -3.75 12.95
C LEU A 293 20.88 -4.88 11.95
N ILE A 294 22.03 -5.53 12.07
CA ILE A 294 22.37 -6.71 11.25
C ILE A 294 21.39 -7.86 11.56
N PHE A 295 21.08 -8.12 12.83
CA PHE A 295 20.12 -9.13 13.22
C PHE A 295 18.74 -8.87 12.60
N PHE A 296 18.18 -7.67 12.77
CA PHE A 296 16.89 -7.29 12.17
C PHE A 296 16.94 -7.36 10.63
N GLY A 297 18.05 -6.96 10.03
CA GLY A 297 18.22 -7.06 8.57
C GLY A 297 18.24 -8.51 8.06
N ASN A 298 18.77 -9.45 8.82
CA ASN A 298 18.80 -10.85 8.45
C ASN A 298 17.43 -11.53 8.53
N ILE A 299 16.57 -11.13 9.48
CA ILE A 299 15.19 -11.63 9.61
C ILE A 299 14.15 -10.73 8.95
N SER A 300 14.58 -9.66 8.26
CA SER A 300 13.68 -8.61 7.75
C SER A 300 12.56 -9.14 6.86
N MET A 301 12.81 -10.16 6.05
CA MET A 301 11.80 -10.72 5.14
C MET A 301 10.68 -11.44 5.89
N THR A 302 11.04 -12.31 6.84
CA THR A 302 10.04 -13.03 7.64
C THR A 302 9.35 -12.11 8.63
N LEU A 303 10.06 -11.15 9.22
CA LEU A 303 9.49 -10.13 10.08
C LEU A 303 8.47 -9.26 9.32
N PHE A 304 8.82 -8.83 8.10
CA PHE A 304 7.90 -8.12 7.22
C PHE A 304 6.65 -8.95 6.91
N ALA A 305 6.80 -10.25 6.68
CA ALA A 305 5.71 -11.13 6.30
C ALA A 305 4.68 -11.36 7.43
N VAL A 306 5.13 -11.34 8.71
CA VAL A 306 4.26 -11.74 9.84
C VAL A 306 3.81 -10.58 10.74
N HIS A 307 4.51 -9.44 10.79
CA HIS A 307 4.24 -8.40 11.79
C HIS A 307 2.82 -7.79 11.70
N GLY A 308 2.29 -7.62 10.50
CA GLY A 308 1.06 -6.84 10.30
C GLY A 308 -0.18 -7.44 10.96
N PHE A 309 -0.41 -8.75 10.84
CA PHE A 309 -1.57 -9.39 11.45
C PHE A 309 -1.44 -9.59 12.98
N LEU A 310 -0.21 -9.51 13.52
CA LEU A 310 0.03 -9.65 14.96
C LEU A 310 -0.36 -8.43 15.79
N ARG A 311 -0.56 -7.27 15.17
CA ARG A 311 -0.70 -5.97 15.88
C ARG A 311 -1.97 -5.82 16.72
N ASN A 312 -3.11 -6.35 16.26
CA ASN A 312 -4.42 -6.03 16.85
C ASN A 312 -4.56 -6.31 18.35
N PRO A 313 -4.06 -7.43 18.91
CA PRO A 313 -4.10 -7.64 20.36
C PRO A 313 -3.32 -6.57 21.15
N PHE A 314 -2.19 -6.10 20.59
CA PHE A 314 -1.36 -5.09 21.24
C PHE A 314 -1.94 -3.69 21.10
N VAL A 315 -2.58 -3.36 19.98
CA VAL A 315 -3.36 -2.12 19.83
C VAL A 315 -4.45 -2.07 20.89
N LYS A 316 -5.24 -3.15 21.01
CA LYS A 316 -6.27 -3.22 22.06
C LYS A 316 -5.69 -3.07 23.47
N LEU A 317 -4.55 -3.70 23.76
CA LEU A 317 -3.87 -3.56 25.05
C LEU A 317 -3.43 -2.11 25.31
N SER A 318 -2.91 -1.44 24.28
CA SER A 318 -2.53 -0.02 24.35
C SER A 318 -3.72 0.88 24.65
N ASP A 319 -4.84 0.68 23.97
CA ASP A 319 -6.02 1.54 24.10
C ASP A 319 -6.76 1.33 25.43
N THR A 320 -6.75 0.12 25.99
CA THR A 320 -7.58 -0.21 27.15
C THR A 320 -6.85 -0.17 28.49
N ILE A 321 -5.60 -0.64 28.55
CA ILE A 321 -4.85 -0.83 29.81
C ILE A 321 -3.66 0.13 29.89
N LEU A 322 -2.96 0.33 28.79
CA LEU A 322 -1.71 1.11 28.73
C LEU A 322 -1.88 2.41 27.94
N ASN A 323 -3.02 3.08 28.12
CA ASN A 323 -3.36 4.33 27.43
C ASN A 323 -2.60 5.52 28.03
N SER A 324 -1.32 5.59 27.75
CA SER A 324 -0.41 6.67 28.12
C SER A 324 0.81 6.67 27.20
N PRO A 325 1.57 7.78 27.08
CA PRO A 325 2.77 7.84 26.21
C PRO A 325 3.78 6.73 26.50
N LEU A 326 4.05 6.45 27.78
CA LEU A 326 4.92 5.35 28.18
C LEU A 326 4.28 3.98 27.90
N GLY A 327 2.98 3.87 28.07
CA GLY A 327 2.22 2.65 27.76
C GLY A 327 2.21 2.34 26.26
N HIS A 328 2.01 3.34 25.41
CA HIS A 328 2.11 3.21 23.96
C HIS A 328 3.49 2.70 23.52
N LEU A 329 4.56 3.27 24.09
CA LEU A 329 5.92 2.81 23.81
C LEU A 329 6.16 1.38 24.33
N THR A 330 5.66 1.07 25.52
CA THR A 330 5.78 -0.28 26.12
C THR A 330 5.07 -1.32 25.25
N THR A 331 3.86 -1.05 24.79
CA THR A 331 3.12 -1.95 23.90
C THR A 331 3.77 -2.10 22.53
N ALA A 332 4.39 -1.04 21.99
CA ALA A 332 5.19 -1.11 20.77
C ALA A 332 6.40 -2.05 20.92
N ILE A 333 7.09 -1.99 22.06
CA ILE A 333 8.21 -2.88 22.37
C ILE A 333 7.72 -4.33 22.52
N LEU A 334 6.63 -4.55 23.26
CA LEU A 334 6.04 -5.91 23.43
C LEU A 334 5.60 -6.49 22.09
N PHE A 335 4.94 -5.70 21.25
CA PHE A 335 4.58 -6.07 19.88
C PHE A 335 5.82 -6.45 19.06
N LEU A 336 6.88 -5.64 19.10
CA LEU A 336 8.10 -5.91 18.37
C LEU A 336 8.78 -7.21 18.84
N ILE A 337 8.82 -7.46 20.14
CA ILE A 337 9.34 -8.71 20.72
C ILE A 337 8.53 -9.91 20.22
N ALA A 338 7.20 -9.85 20.30
CA ALA A 338 6.33 -10.90 19.80
C ALA A 338 6.52 -11.15 18.30
N ALA A 339 6.58 -10.08 17.51
CA ALA A 339 6.83 -10.15 16.07
C ALA A 339 8.19 -10.79 15.74
N VAL A 340 9.24 -10.50 16.51
CA VAL A 340 10.55 -11.13 16.36
C VAL A 340 10.49 -12.62 16.69
N ILE A 341 9.86 -13.02 17.79
CA ILE A 341 9.72 -14.43 18.17
C ILE A 341 9.00 -15.22 17.06
N ILE A 342 7.87 -14.69 16.60
CA ILE A 342 7.10 -15.32 15.51
C ILE A 342 7.90 -15.32 14.20
N SER A 343 8.65 -14.25 13.92
CA SER A 343 9.52 -14.18 12.73
C SER A 343 10.63 -15.22 12.74
N LEU A 344 11.22 -15.52 13.89
CA LEU A 344 12.24 -16.57 14.02
C LEU A 344 11.64 -17.96 13.76
N ALA A 345 10.45 -18.24 14.30
CA ALA A 345 9.72 -19.47 14.00
C ALA A 345 9.34 -19.56 12.51
N ALA A 346 8.83 -18.45 11.96
CA ALA A 346 8.50 -18.35 10.53
C ALA A 346 9.73 -18.54 9.63
N ASN A 347 10.91 -18.07 10.05
CA ASN A 347 12.15 -18.26 9.31
C ASN A 347 12.57 -19.73 9.20
N TYR A 348 12.30 -20.52 10.24
CA TYR A 348 12.54 -21.97 10.21
C TYR A 348 11.63 -22.65 9.16
N VAL A 349 10.34 -22.34 9.18
CA VAL A 349 9.34 -22.87 8.23
C VAL A 349 9.63 -22.37 6.80
N TYR A 350 10.01 -21.11 6.65
CA TYR A 350 10.42 -20.52 5.37
C TYR A 350 11.60 -21.31 4.75
N ASN A 351 12.65 -21.60 5.53
CA ASN A 351 13.81 -22.34 5.05
C ASN A 351 13.44 -23.77 4.63
N PHE A 352 12.51 -24.42 5.34
CA PHE A 352 11.97 -25.72 4.94
C PHE A 352 11.29 -25.63 3.55
N PHE A 353 10.42 -24.66 3.33
CA PHE A 353 9.78 -24.46 2.02
C PHE A 353 10.80 -24.08 0.92
N VAL A 354 11.79 -23.25 1.23
CA VAL A 354 12.87 -22.94 0.27
C VAL A 354 13.57 -24.22 -0.18
N ALA A 355 13.92 -25.11 0.75
CA ALA A 355 14.56 -26.39 0.42
C ALA A 355 13.67 -27.29 -0.45
N LEU A 356 12.34 -27.24 -0.30
CA LEU A 356 11.41 -27.94 -1.19
C LEU A 356 11.37 -27.31 -2.60
N PHE A 357 11.28 -26.00 -2.68
CA PHE A 357 11.19 -25.28 -3.95
C PHE A 357 12.51 -25.33 -4.76
N ASP A 358 13.66 -25.43 -4.09
CA ASP A 358 14.96 -25.56 -4.75
C ASP A 358 15.12 -26.90 -5.51
N LYS A 359 14.34 -27.93 -5.15
CA LYS A 359 14.29 -29.19 -5.91
C LYS A 359 13.67 -29.04 -7.30
N ILE A 360 12.91 -27.98 -7.54
CA ILE A 360 12.32 -27.69 -8.86
C ILE A 360 13.44 -27.25 -9.79
N LYS A 361 13.78 -28.09 -10.77
CA LYS A 361 14.80 -27.78 -11.79
C LYS A 361 14.12 -27.27 -13.06
N LEU A 362 14.68 -26.21 -13.63
CA LEU A 362 14.31 -25.75 -14.97
C LEU A 362 15.19 -26.43 -16.03
N PRO A 363 14.68 -26.61 -17.28
CA PRO A 363 15.49 -27.03 -18.39
C PRO A 363 16.70 -26.11 -18.61
N GLU A 364 17.76 -26.65 -19.24
CA GLU A 364 18.97 -25.87 -19.50
C GLU A 364 18.69 -24.61 -20.34
N LYS A 365 19.51 -23.57 -20.13
CA LYS A 365 19.42 -22.26 -20.76
C LYS A 365 19.33 -22.29 -22.30
N HIS A 366 19.93 -23.28 -22.92
CA HIS A 366 20.00 -23.43 -24.39
C HIS A 366 18.88 -24.31 -24.98
N ASN A 367 17.96 -24.82 -24.17
CA ASN A 367 16.82 -25.59 -24.66
C ASN A 367 15.92 -24.68 -25.51
N LYS A 368 15.79 -24.98 -26.82
CA LYS A 368 15.00 -24.20 -27.78
C LYS A 368 13.54 -24.08 -27.38
N THR A 369 12.94 -25.17 -26.92
CA THR A 369 11.56 -25.21 -26.45
C THR A 369 11.35 -24.26 -25.26
N PHE A 370 12.28 -24.25 -24.29
CA PHE A 370 12.24 -23.37 -23.14
C PHE A 370 12.35 -21.89 -23.54
N LEU A 371 13.20 -21.56 -24.51
CA LEU A 371 13.31 -20.19 -25.03
C LEU A 371 12.04 -19.74 -25.75
N ILE A 372 11.39 -20.64 -26.50
CA ILE A 372 10.11 -20.36 -27.16
C ILE A 372 9.04 -20.09 -26.09
N ILE A 373 8.88 -20.97 -25.08
CA ILE A 373 7.95 -20.79 -23.98
C ILE A 373 8.18 -19.45 -23.28
N SER A 374 9.44 -19.10 -22.99
CA SER A 374 9.79 -17.83 -22.36
C SER A 374 9.35 -16.62 -23.18
N ARG A 375 9.56 -16.63 -24.50
CA ARG A 375 9.13 -15.56 -25.41
C ARG A 375 7.62 -15.49 -25.54
N THR A 376 6.95 -16.63 -25.65
CA THR A 376 5.48 -16.71 -25.70
C THR A 376 4.85 -16.13 -24.45
N LEU A 377 5.38 -16.44 -23.26
CA LEU A 377 4.91 -15.85 -21.99
C LEU A 377 5.13 -14.34 -21.93
N GLN A 378 6.25 -13.83 -22.42
CA GLN A 378 6.50 -12.38 -22.49
C GLN A 378 5.48 -11.69 -23.41
N VAL A 379 5.24 -12.23 -24.59
CA VAL A 379 4.24 -11.71 -25.54
C VAL A 379 2.83 -11.78 -24.93
N ALA A 380 2.47 -12.91 -24.32
CA ALA A 380 1.18 -13.07 -23.65
C ALA A 380 0.97 -12.03 -22.53
N LEU A 381 2.01 -11.74 -21.73
CA LEU A 381 1.94 -10.69 -20.69
C LEU A 381 1.76 -9.29 -21.29
N ILE A 382 2.43 -8.98 -22.40
CA ILE A 382 2.25 -7.69 -23.09
C ILE A 382 0.84 -7.58 -23.64
N ILE A 383 0.32 -8.63 -24.30
CA ILE A 383 -1.05 -8.66 -24.84
C ILE A 383 -2.06 -8.52 -23.71
N LEU A 384 -1.90 -9.24 -22.60
CA LEU A 384 -2.78 -9.16 -21.43
C LEU A 384 -2.76 -7.77 -20.82
N SER A 385 -1.58 -7.17 -20.66
CA SER A 385 -1.44 -5.80 -20.13
C SER A 385 -2.11 -4.77 -21.05
N SER A 386 -1.92 -4.90 -22.37
CA SER A 386 -2.56 -4.03 -23.35
C SER A 386 -4.09 -4.22 -23.37
N TYR A 387 -4.56 -5.46 -23.28
CA TYR A 387 -5.99 -5.77 -23.20
C TYR A 387 -6.61 -5.18 -21.91
N ILE A 388 -5.96 -5.34 -20.78
CA ILE A 388 -6.38 -4.74 -19.50
C ILE A 388 -6.46 -3.22 -19.64
N LEU A 389 -5.46 -2.58 -20.23
CA LEU A 389 -5.44 -1.13 -20.43
C LEU A 389 -6.60 -0.67 -21.34
N ILE A 390 -6.81 -1.34 -22.49
CA ILE A 390 -7.90 -1.03 -23.41
C ILE A 390 -9.26 -1.27 -22.75
N TYR A 391 -9.40 -2.37 -22.01
CA TYR A 391 -10.60 -2.67 -21.25
C TYR A 391 -10.93 -1.55 -20.26
N PHE A 392 -9.94 -1.07 -19.53
CA PHE A 392 -10.12 0.04 -18.59
C PHE A 392 -10.46 1.37 -19.28
N ILE A 393 -9.83 1.69 -20.39
CA ILE A 393 -10.17 2.90 -21.17
C ILE A 393 -11.63 2.83 -21.63
N ASN A 394 -12.10 1.67 -22.12
CA ASN A 394 -13.47 1.50 -22.58
C ASN A 394 -14.51 1.50 -21.45
N GLN A 395 -14.12 1.16 -20.23
CA GLN A 395 -15.03 1.18 -19.08
C GLN A 395 -15.35 2.59 -18.56
N ASN A 396 -14.54 3.59 -18.90
CA ASN A 396 -14.70 4.97 -18.44
C ASN A 396 -15.85 5.72 -19.12
N ASN A 397 -16.45 5.17 -20.15
CA ASN A 397 -17.60 5.79 -20.79
C ASN A 397 -18.89 5.31 -20.11
N PHE A 398 -19.54 6.21 -19.33
CA PHE A 398 -20.81 5.98 -18.64
C PHE A 398 -22.04 6.31 -19.50
N ASP A 399 -21.88 6.67 -20.77
CA ASP A 399 -22.98 7.06 -21.66
C ASP A 399 -24.05 5.97 -21.86
N ASN A 400 -23.73 4.72 -21.58
CA ASN A 400 -24.62 3.57 -21.73
C ASN A 400 -25.33 3.14 -20.44
N VAL A 401 -25.20 3.94 -19.36
CA VAL A 401 -25.84 3.62 -18.08
C VAL A 401 -27.30 4.06 -18.14
N LYS A 402 -28.24 3.17 -17.82
CA LYS A 402 -29.68 3.43 -17.80
C LYS A 402 -30.18 3.45 -16.36
N LYS A 403 -31.18 4.27 -16.12
CA LYS A 403 -31.87 4.34 -14.83
C LYS A 403 -32.39 2.95 -14.42
N TYR A 404 -32.03 2.54 -13.21
CA TYR A 404 -32.42 1.24 -12.63
C TYR A 404 -33.48 1.40 -11.55
N SER A 405 -33.29 2.33 -10.60
CA SER A 405 -34.26 2.59 -9.54
C SER A 405 -34.12 4.02 -9.02
N ASP A 406 -35.22 4.55 -8.47
CA ASP A 406 -35.27 5.78 -7.69
C ASP A 406 -35.59 5.46 -6.25
N TYR A 407 -35.16 6.32 -5.37
CA TYR A 407 -35.51 6.31 -3.96
C TYR A 407 -35.86 7.73 -3.51
N GLU A 408 -36.98 7.88 -2.85
CA GLU A 408 -37.41 9.14 -2.23
C GLU A 408 -37.98 8.84 -0.83
N SER A 409 -37.57 9.62 0.16
CA SER A 409 -38.11 9.60 1.51
C SER A 409 -38.15 11.00 2.06
N VAL A 410 -39.29 11.40 2.58
CA VAL A 410 -39.50 12.72 3.21
C VAL A 410 -39.38 12.62 4.74
N GLU A 411 -39.23 11.41 5.28
CA GLU A 411 -39.17 11.19 6.73
C GLU A 411 -37.98 11.92 7.38
N ASN A 412 -38.25 12.55 8.52
CA ASN A 412 -37.21 13.13 9.37
C ASN A 412 -36.70 12.07 10.34
N ILE A 413 -35.42 11.72 10.21
CA ILE A 413 -34.79 10.67 11.01
C ILE A 413 -33.70 11.29 11.88
N SER A 414 -33.90 11.19 13.20
CA SER A 414 -32.92 11.65 14.20
C SER A 414 -32.00 10.51 14.62
N ILE A 415 -30.70 10.76 14.59
CA ILE A 415 -29.64 9.81 14.95
C ILE A 415 -28.95 10.30 16.21
N SER A 416 -28.98 9.48 17.26
CA SER A 416 -28.26 9.76 18.50
C SER A 416 -26.81 9.36 18.44
N SER A 417 -25.98 9.95 19.29
CA SER A 417 -24.55 9.64 19.44
C SER A 417 -24.27 8.17 19.82
N THR A 418 -25.26 7.43 20.29
CA THR A 418 -25.13 6.00 20.62
C THR A 418 -25.29 5.08 19.42
N LYS A 419 -25.87 5.56 18.32
CA LYS A 419 -26.13 4.77 17.12
C LYS A 419 -24.97 4.90 16.13
N GLU A 420 -24.26 3.80 15.86
CA GLU A 420 -23.09 3.78 14.98
C GLU A 420 -23.45 3.80 13.49
N TYR A 421 -24.57 3.17 13.10
CA TYR A 421 -25.01 3.07 11.70
C TYR A 421 -26.48 3.43 11.57
N SER A 422 -26.82 4.13 10.49
CA SER A 422 -28.22 4.41 10.11
C SER A 422 -28.43 4.07 8.64
N ASP A 423 -29.11 2.95 8.39
CA ASP A 423 -29.47 2.51 7.04
C ASP A 423 -30.48 3.49 6.43
N ILE A 424 -30.19 3.95 5.20
CA ILE A 424 -31.11 4.74 4.39
C ILE A 424 -31.92 3.78 3.54
N THR A 425 -31.24 2.90 2.79
CA THR A 425 -31.90 1.93 1.90
C THR A 425 -31.02 0.77 1.53
N LYS A 426 -31.68 -0.27 0.99
CA LYS A 426 -31.04 -1.43 0.41
C LYS A 426 -31.72 -1.76 -0.91
N VAL A 427 -30.99 -1.72 -2.03
CA VAL A 427 -31.48 -2.05 -3.38
C VAL A 427 -30.80 -3.32 -3.88
N HIS A 428 -31.60 -4.29 -4.33
CA HIS A 428 -31.10 -5.54 -4.91
C HIS A 428 -30.99 -5.42 -6.43
N ILE A 429 -29.82 -5.74 -7.01
CA ILE A 429 -29.62 -5.76 -8.46
C ILE A 429 -29.79 -7.19 -8.99
N ASP A 430 -30.86 -7.44 -9.74
CA ASP A 430 -31.19 -8.72 -10.35
C ASP A 430 -30.51 -8.96 -11.69
N LYS A 431 -30.11 -7.89 -12.38
CA LYS A 431 -29.50 -7.91 -13.72
C LYS A 431 -27.98 -7.90 -13.66
N ARG A 432 -27.37 -8.52 -14.68
CA ARG A 432 -25.92 -8.47 -14.87
C ARG A 432 -25.54 -7.07 -15.33
N SER A 433 -24.85 -6.33 -14.46
CA SER A 433 -24.42 -4.95 -14.71
C SER A 433 -22.95 -4.79 -14.38
N LYS A 434 -22.27 -3.97 -15.16
CA LYS A 434 -20.84 -3.67 -15.02
C LYS A 434 -20.57 -2.26 -14.49
N LYS A 435 -21.53 -1.38 -14.62
CA LYS A 435 -21.43 0.02 -14.22
C LYS A 435 -22.56 0.38 -13.28
N LEU A 436 -22.25 1.25 -12.34
CA LEU A 436 -23.19 1.83 -11.39
C LEU A 436 -22.95 3.34 -11.36
N LYS A 437 -23.99 4.11 -11.51
CA LYS A 437 -24.03 5.52 -11.17
C LYS A 437 -25.07 5.72 -10.09
N ILE A 438 -24.72 6.43 -9.04
CA ILE A 438 -25.63 6.88 -7.99
C ILE A 438 -25.51 8.39 -7.85
N GLU A 439 -26.62 9.09 -7.93
CA GLU A 439 -26.68 10.54 -7.80
C GLU A 439 -27.92 10.96 -7.02
N GLY A 440 -27.80 11.94 -6.15
CA GLY A 440 -28.93 12.36 -5.34
C GLY A 440 -28.63 13.54 -4.44
N TYR A 441 -29.61 13.84 -3.57
CA TYR A 441 -29.51 14.87 -2.56
C TYR A 441 -30.24 14.46 -1.28
N LEU A 442 -29.88 15.12 -0.17
CA LEU A 442 -30.54 14.97 1.12
C LEU A 442 -30.31 16.22 1.97
N ASP A 443 -31.20 16.44 2.91
CA ASP A 443 -31.06 17.52 3.88
C ASP A 443 -30.51 16.96 5.19
N ILE A 444 -29.48 17.65 5.75
CA ILE A 444 -28.88 17.29 7.04
C ILE A 444 -28.90 18.49 7.97
N LYS A 445 -29.31 18.25 9.23
CA LYS A 445 -29.14 19.14 10.37
C LYS A 445 -28.16 18.52 11.34
N LYS A 446 -27.12 19.24 11.69
CA LYS A 446 -26.10 18.82 12.65
C LYS A 446 -25.87 19.89 13.71
N ASP A 447 -25.32 19.51 14.84
CA ASP A 447 -24.83 20.47 15.83
C ASP A 447 -23.73 21.34 15.23
N THR A 448 -23.70 22.63 15.59
CA THR A 448 -22.87 23.68 14.95
C THR A 448 -21.39 23.33 14.83
N ASP A 449 -20.83 22.58 15.78
CA ASP A 449 -19.41 22.23 15.84
C ASP A 449 -19.12 20.77 15.41
N SER A 450 -20.13 20.00 15.00
CA SER A 450 -19.94 18.60 14.63
C SER A 450 -19.54 18.43 13.16
N LYS A 451 -18.66 17.43 12.88
CA LYS A 451 -18.34 17.01 11.53
C LYS A 451 -19.54 16.36 10.87
N LEU A 452 -19.64 16.51 9.55
CA LEU A 452 -20.65 15.83 8.77
C LEU A 452 -20.42 14.30 8.83
N PRO A 453 -21.44 13.49 9.18
CA PRO A 453 -21.29 12.05 9.19
C PRO A 453 -21.07 11.52 7.77
N PRO A 454 -20.12 10.58 7.56
CA PRO A 454 -19.92 9.96 6.25
C PRO A 454 -21.16 9.24 5.74
N LEU A 455 -21.57 9.55 4.51
CA LEU A 455 -22.54 8.77 3.76
C LEU A 455 -21.81 7.64 3.05
N VAL A 456 -22.17 6.39 3.26
CA VAL A 456 -21.45 5.21 2.77
C VAL A 456 -22.29 4.44 1.77
N LEU A 457 -21.68 4.17 0.63
CA LEU A 457 -22.15 3.21 -0.36
C LEU A 457 -21.43 1.88 -0.14
N ASP A 458 -22.19 0.82 0.14
CA ASP A 458 -21.66 -0.53 0.36
C ASP A 458 -22.31 -1.53 -0.60
N ILE A 459 -21.49 -2.21 -1.38
CA ILE A 459 -21.87 -3.35 -2.21
C ILE A 459 -21.09 -4.55 -1.70
N LYS A 460 -21.71 -5.38 -0.89
CA LYS A 460 -21.08 -6.47 -0.14
C LYS A 460 -20.11 -7.29 -1.01
N GLY A 461 -18.83 -7.23 -0.64
CA GLY A 461 -17.75 -7.96 -1.28
C GLY A 461 -17.27 -7.35 -2.62
N ILE A 462 -17.74 -6.16 -2.99
CA ILE A 462 -17.36 -5.46 -4.22
C ILE A 462 -16.84 -4.06 -3.92
N LEU A 463 -17.60 -3.25 -3.17
CA LEU A 463 -17.33 -1.83 -2.97
C LEU A 463 -17.74 -1.42 -1.55
N TRP A 464 -16.90 -0.66 -0.89
CA TRP A 464 -17.22 0.14 0.29
C TRP A 464 -16.65 1.53 0.07
N LYS A 465 -17.50 2.56 0.06
CA LYS A 465 -17.08 3.92 -0.32
C LYS A 465 -17.80 4.98 0.49
N GLU A 466 -17.04 5.88 1.11
CA GLU A 466 -17.55 7.14 1.63
C GLU A 466 -17.84 8.08 0.45
N LEU A 467 -19.11 8.50 0.30
CA LEU A 467 -19.52 9.43 -0.74
C LEU A 467 -19.19 10.86 -0.32
N LYS A 468 -18.69 11.65 -1.26
CA LYS A 468 -18.45 13.07 -1.03
C LYS A 468 -19.77 13.81 -1.06
N LEU A 469 -20.13 14.42 0.06
CA LEU A 469 -21.27 15.31 0.18
C LEU A 469 -20.85 16.74 -0.17
N THR A 470 -21.53 17.36 -1.12
CA THR A 470 -21.31 18.74 -1.54
C THR A 470 -22.51 19.58 -1.13
N GLU A 471 -22.28 20.59 -0.31
CA GLU A 471 -23.31 21.50 0.15
C GLU A 471 -23.84 22.34 -1.02
N THR A 472 -25.15 22.30 -1.24
CA THR A 472 -25.81 22.97 -2.37
C THR A 472 -26.75 24.10 -1.93
N ASN A 473 -27.33 23.99 -0.74
CA ASN A 473 -28.21 25.04 -0.19
C ASN A 473 -28.07 25.09 1.33
N VAL A 474 -28.05 26.30 1.89
CA VAL A 474 -27.95 26.56 3.32
C VAL A 474 -29.24 27.20 3.79
N THR A 475 -29.96 26.54 4.70
CA THR A 475 -31.13 27.07 5.36
C THR A 475 -30.88 27.21 6.88
N SER A 476 -31.73 27.89 7.60
CA SER A 476 -31.57 28.09 9.05
C SER A 476 -31.56 26.79 9.85
N ASP A 477 -32.23 25.75 9.37
CA ASP A 477 -32.43 24.51 10.13
C ASP A 477 -31.76 23.28 9.51
N PHE A 478 -31.79 23.15 8.16
CA PHE A 478 -31.23 22.03 7.42
C PHE A 478 -30.43 22.53 6.23
N ASN A 479 -29.27 21.95 6.00
CA ASN A 479 -28.48 22.20 4.80
C ASN A 479 -28.68 21.06 3.81
N THR A 480 -28.87 21.39 2.54
CA THR A 480 -29.01 20.40 1.45
C THR A 480 -27.65 20.03 0.92
N TYR A 481 -27.39 18.72 0.84
CA TYR A 481 -26.17 18.14 0.28
C TYR A 481 -26.50 17.28 -0.92
N SER A 482 -25.72 17.45 -1.98
CA SER A 482 -25.75 16.56 -3.15
C SER A 482 -24.59 15.58 -3.14
N PHE A 483 -24.78 14.44 -3.76
CA PHE A 483 -23.73 13.46 -4.01
C PHE A 483 -23.89 12.84 -5.40
N ASP A 484 -22.76 12.52 -6.00
CA ASP A 484 -22.64 11.84 -7.30
C ASP A 484 -21.45 10.89 -7.23
N TYR A 485 -21.67 9.63 -7.65
CA TYR A 485 -20.62 8.64 -7.66
C TYR A 485 -20.82 7.63 -8.79
N GLU A 486 -19.75 7.37 -9.52
CA GLU A 486 -19.71 6.41 -10.61
C GLU A 486 -18.75 5.27 -10.28
N TYR A 487 -19.19 4.03 -10.53
CA TYR A 487 -18.41 2.84 -10.29
C TYR A 487 -18.48 1.88 -11.47
N ALA A 488 -17.30 1.45 -11.96
CA ALA A 488 -17.19 0.39 -12.95
C ALA A 488 -16.64 -0.88 -12.28
N CYS A 489 -17.38 -1.99 -12.37
CA CYS A 489 -16.93 -3.27 -11.86
C CYS A 489 -15.66 -3.72 -12.56
N PRO A 490 -14.63 -4.16 -11.81
CA PRO A 490 -13.45 -4.76 -12.41
C PRO A 490 -13.78 -5.98 -13.26
N PHE A 491 -12.85 -6.34 -14.12
CA PHE A 491 -12.90 -7.43 -15.09
C PHE A 491 -13.59 -8.72 -14.63
N ILE A 492 -13.41 -9.12 -13.38
CA ILE A 492 -13.89 -10.39 -12.81
C ILE A 492 -15.27 -10.26 -12.16
N ASN A 493 -15.69 -9.05 -11.77
CA ASN A 493 -16.89 -8.80 -10.99
C ASN A 493 -18.06 -8.30 -11.86
N ASN A 494 -19.27 -8.48 -11.36
CA ASN A 494 -20.49 -7.83 -11.85
C ASN A 494 -21.45 -7.63 -10.67
N LEU A 495 -22.48 -6.82 -10.89
CA LEU A 495 -23.43 -6.44 -9.84
C LEU A 495 -24.62 -7.40 -9.72
N LYS A 496 -24.73 -8.45 -10.56
CA LYS A 496 -25.85 -9.39 -10.49
C LYS A 496 -25.94 -10.06 -9.13
N ASN A 497 -27.15 -10.12 -8.59
CA ASN A 497 -27.46 -10.67 -7.26
C ASN A 497 -26.67 -9.99 -6.12
N LYS A 498 -26.42 -8.68 -6.27
CA LYS A 498 -25.78 -7.87 -5.24
C LYS A 498 -26.75 -6.89 -4.63
N ASP A 499 -26.60 -6.68 -3.33
CA ASP A 499 -27.31 -5.66 -2.59
C ASP A 499 -26.44 -4.41 -2.54
N ILE A 500 -27.01 -3.29 -2.93
CA ILE A 500 -26.44 -1.95 -2.74
C ILE A 500 -27.06 -1.40 -1.49
N LYS A 501 -26.24 -1.02 -0.52
CA LYS A 501 -26.67 -0.35 0.71
C LYS A 501 -26.16 1.07 0.72
N LEU A 502 -27.02 2.00 1.12
CA LEU A 502 -26.69 3.38 1.42
C LEU A 502 -27.02 3.64 2.89
N TYR A 503 -26.04 4.10 3.66
CA TYR A 503 -26.20 4.36 5.08
C TYR A 503 -25.26 5.45 5.60
N PHE A 504 -25.61 6.07 6.72
CA PHE A 504 -24.68 6.92 7.47
C PHE A 504 -23.85 6.10 8.45
N TRP A 505 -22.56 6.39 8.47
CA TRP A 505 -21.63 5.86 9.47
C TRP A 505 -21.28 6.93 10.50
N ASN A 506 -21.87 6.84 11.68
CA ASN A 506 -21.68 7.79 12.77
C ASN A 506 -20.43 7.46 13.60
N LYS A 507 -19.26 7.50 12.94
CA LYS A 507 -17.97 7.16 13.57
C LYS A 507 -17.56 8.14 14.67
N ASP A 508 -17.96 9.39 14.54
CA ASP A 508 -17.63 10.47 15.49
C ASP A 508 -18.65 10.57 16.64
N LYS A 509 -19.66 9.67 16.66
CA LYS A 509 -20.72 9.59 17.69
C LYS A 509 -21.40 10.94 17.95
N THR A 510 -21.77 11.64 16.89
CA THR A 510 -22.45 12.92 16.91
C THR A 510 -23.96 12.74 16.79
N ASN A 511 -24.73 13.73 17.30
CA ASN A 511 -26.15 13.80 17.02
C ASN A 511 -26.37 14.53 15.70
N PHE A 512 -27.25 14.00 14.87
CA PHE A 512 -27.66 14.66 13.63
C PHE A 512 -29.04 14.18 13.19
N GLU A 513 -29.67 14.97 12.33
CA GLU A 513 -30.96 14.62 11.72
C GLU A 513 -30.81 14.69 10.20
N TYR A 514 -31.50 13.81 9.46
CA TYR A 514 -31.61 13.91 8.04
C TYR A 514 -33.02 13.65 7.54
N ARG A 515 -33.37 14.25 6.40
CA ARG A 515 -34.68 14.14 5.75
C ARG A 515 -34.56 14.37 4.24
N ASN A 516 -35.67 14.30 3.52
CA ASN A 516 -35.79 14.61 2.10
C ASN A 516 -34.72 13.89 1.25
N VAL A 517 -34.49 12.61 1.54
CA VAL A 517 -33.52 11.81 0.82
C VAL A 517 -34.10 11.44 -0.55
N SER A 518 -33.45 11.91 -1.62
CA SER A 518 -33.78 11.54 -2.99
C SER A 518 -32.54 11.15 -3.76
N PHE A 519 -32.55 9.99 -4.41
CA PHE A 519 -31.45 9.59 -5.27
C PHE A 519 -31.90 8.60 -6.35
N SER A 520 -31.16 8.55 -7.44
CA SER A 520 -31.32 7.58 -8.51
C SER A 520 -30.13 6.63 -8.58
N ILE A 521 -30.42 5.37 -8.88
CA ILE A 521 -29.42 4.36 -9.23
C ILE A 521 -29.58 4.04 -10.71
N SER A 522 -28.49 4.16 -11.45
CA SER A 522 -28.40 3.79 -12.85
C SER A 522 -27.36 2.69 -13.06
N THR A 523 -27.66 1.73 -13.93
CA THR A 523 -26.79 0.57 -14.25
C THR A 523 -26.78 0.27 -15.73
N ASN A 524 -25.78 -0.50 -16.23
CA ASN A 524 -25.73 -0.96 -17.62
C ASN A 524 -25.81 -2.48 -17.72
#